data_410c13d6d09bd36fff16ba855e98d9d1
#
_entry.id   410c13d6d09bd36fff16ba855e98d9d1
#
_cell.length_a   1.000
_cell.length_b   1.000
_cell.length_c   1.000
_cell.angle_alpha   90.00
_cell.angle_beta   90.00
_cell.angle_gamma   90.00
#
_symmetry.space_group_name_H-M   'P 1'
#
loop_
_entity.id
_entity.type
_entity.pdbx_description
1 polymer ?
#
loop_
_entity_poly.entity_id
_entity_poly.type
_entity_poly.pdbx_seq_one_letter_code
_entity_poly.pdbx_strand_id
1 'polypeptide(L)'
;MANFLVDTGVWICLCDGRDAAATREEITAIFDLIRPHKVVMPWPVAFETLRTRMVGNRTAAAILERELKSVALEFLDDSSYREDAFYMALASTQRGRPLSMVDCLLRLLMDDRNVKIDYFATFNDEDFYDVCASRGIEMFPGSR
;
A
#
# COMPACT_ATOMS: atom_id res chain seq x y z
N MET A 1 5.97 7.50 -17.29
CA MET A 1 6.09 6.66 -16.08
C MET A 1 4.88 6.92 -15.19
N ALA A 2 4.16 5.89 -14.84
CA ALA A 2 3.01 5.99 -13.96
C ALA A 2 3.43 5.97 -12.48
N ASN A 3 2.52 6.37 -11.58
CA ASN A 3 2.71 6.35 -10.14
C ASN A 3 1.98 5.14 -9.55
N PHE A 4 2.73 4.28 -8.88
CA PHE A 4 2.23 3.04 -8.30
C PHE A 4 2.28 3.14 -6.76
N LEU A 5 1.12 3.03 -6.12
CA LEU A 5 1.01 2.93 -4.67
C LEU A 5 0.95 1.46 -4.29
N VAL A 6 1.72 1.07 -3.28
CA VAL A 6 1.78 -0.33 -2.81
C VAL A 6 1.42 -0.37 -1.33
N ASP A 7 0.39 -1.14 -1.00
CA ASP A 7 -0.07 -1.30 0.39
C ASP A 7 0.94 -2.13 1.21
N THR A 8 0.96 -1.90 2.51
CA THR A 8 1.85 -2.59 3.45
C THR A 8 1.82 -4.11 3.33
N GLY A 9 0.62 -4.70 3.23
CA GLY A 9 0.46 -6.16 3.12
C GLY A 9 1.14 -6.74 1.89
N VAL A 10 1.22 -5.99 0.80
CA VAL A 10 1.90 -6.43 -0.43
C VAL A 10 3.42 -6.44 -0.24
N TRP A 11 3.98 -5.39 0.39
CA TRP A 11 5.40 -5.35 0.73
C TRP A 11 5.79 -6.50 1.66
N ILE A 12 4.99 -6.76 2.69
CA ILE A 12 5.25 -7.83 3.65
C ILE A 12 5.20 -9.19 2.97
N CYS A 13 4.22 -9.43 2.11
CA CYS A 13 4.09 -10.70 1.39
C CYS A 13 5.29 -10.97 0.47
N LEU A 14 5.82 -9.94 -0.17
CA LEU A 14 7.03 -10.07 -0.98
C LEU A 14 8.24 -10.51 -0.15
N CYS A 15 8.40 -9.92 1.02
CA CYS A 15 9.64 -10.00 1.80
C CYS A 15 9.64 -11.15 2.80
N ASP A 16 8.51 -11.44 3.44
CA ASP A 16 8.39 -12.45 4.49
C ASP A 16 7.74 -13.72 3.92
N GLY A 17 8.55 -14.78 3.76
CA GLY A 17 8.09 -16.07 3.23
C GLY A 17 7.06 -16.78 4.10
N ARG A 18 6.82 -16.30 5.34
CA ARG A 18 5.78 -16.84 6.24
C ARG A 18 4.41 -16.23 5.94
N ASP A 19 4.35 -15.15 5.19
CA ASP A 19 3.09 -14.51 4.82
C ASP A 19 2.48 -15.25 3.64
N ALA A 20 1.25 -15.73 3.80
CA ALA A 20 0.53 -16.56 2.82
C ALA A 20 -0.60 -15.81 2.12
N ALA A 21 -0.60 -14.47 2.14
CA ALA A 21 -1.64 -13.67 1.49
C ALA A 21 -1.71 -13.87 -0.03
N ALA A 22 -0.57 -14.23 -0.65
CA ALA A 22 -0.48 -14.56 -2.07
C ALA A 22 0.57 -15.64 -2.31
N THR A 23 0.46 -16.33 -3.44
CA THR A 23 1.49 -17.29 -3.87
C THR A 23 2.74 -16.55 -4.32
N ARG A 24 3.86 -17.26 -4.43
CA ARG A 24 5.12 -16.71 -4.94
C ARG A 24 4.94 -16.19 -6.37
N GLU A 25 4.21 -16.92 -7.20
CA GLU A 25 3.92 -16.54 -8.58
C GLU A 25 3.08 -15.27 -8.65
N GLU A 26 2.05 -15.16 -7.82
CA GLU A 26 1.19 -13.96 -7.76
C GLU A 26 1.98 -12.72 -7.34
N ILE A 27 2.80 -12.82 -6.28
CA ILE A 27 3.57 -11.67 -5.79
C ILE A 27 4.67 -11.27 -6.79
N THR A 28 5.30 -12.23 -7.44
CA THR A 28 6.30 -11.95 -8.47
C THR A 28 5.66 -11.21 -9.65
N ALA A 29 4.48 -11.65 -10.08
CA ALA A 29 3.75 -10.98 -11.17
C ALA A 29 3.40 -9.53 -10.81
N ILE A 30 2.99 -9.27 -9.56
CA ILE A 30 2.68 -7.92 -9.10
C ILE A 30 3.94 -7.03 -9.18
N PHE A 31 5.07 -7.48 -8.68
CA PHE A 31 6.30 -6.69 -8.68
C PHE A 31 6.90 -6.52 -10.08
N ASP A 32 6.69 -7.46 -10.99
CA ASP A 32 7.04 -7.27 -12.40
C ASP A 32 6.25 -6.12 -13.03
N LEU A 33 5.00 -5.92 -12.61
CA LEU A 33 4.19 -4.78 -13.05
C LEU A 33 4.65 -3.46 -12.40
N ILE A 34 5.11 -3.51 -11.15
CA ILE A 34 5.51 -2.31 -10.38
C ILE A 34 6.84 -1.73 -10.88
N ARG A 35 7.83 -2.57 -11.17
CA ARG A 35 9.22 -2.16 -11.42
C ARG A 35 9.42 -1.10 -12.50
N PRO A 36 8.66 -1.09 -13.63
CA PRO A 36 8.83 -0.05 -14.65
C PRO A 36 8.31 1.32 -14.24
N HIS A 37 7.60 1.42 -13.13
CA HIS A 37 6.92 2.63 -12.70
C HIS A 37 7.58 3.28 -11.50
N LYS A 38 7.15 4.51 -11.19
CA LYS A 38 7.53 5.19 -9.97
C LYS A 38 6.68 4.65 -8.82
N VAL A 39 7.34 4.24 -7.73
CA VAL A 39 6.67 3.78 -6.52
C VAL A 39 6.53 4.95 -5.56
N VAL A 40 5.32 5.23 -5.13
CA VAL A 40 5.05 6.25 -4.12
C VAL A 40 4.78 5.56 -2.78
N MET A 41 5.44 6.04 -1.74
CA MET A 41 5.36 5.44 -0.42
C MET A 41 4.98 6.50 0.61
N PRO A 42 3.72 6.51 1.06
CA PRO A 42 3.33 7.34 2.20
C PRO A 42 4.07 6.89 3.46
N TRP A 43 4.47 7.83 4.31
CA TRP A 43 5.21 7.52 5.53
C TRP A 43 4.52 6.48 6.42
N PRO A 44 3.19 6.48 6.60
CA PRO A 44 2.54 5.42 7.40
C PRO A 44 2.76 4.01 6.84
N VAL A 45 2.80 3.85 5.51
CA VAL A 45 3.13 2.55 4.90
C VAL A 45 4.57 2.17 5.21
N ALA A 46 5.50 3.13 5.17
CA ALA A 46 6.90 2.89 5.54
C ALA A 46 7.02 2.44 7.01
N PHE A 47 6.33 3.11 7.93
CA PHE A 47 6.33 2.75 9.35
C PHE A 47 5.76 1.36 9.58
N GLU A 48 4.64 1.03 8.95
CA GLU A 48 4.04 -0.30 9.09
C GLU A 48 4.93 -1.39 8.49
N THR A 49 5.56 -1.13 7.35
CA THR A 49 6.40 -2.11 6.66
C THR A 49 7.68 -2.40 7.46
N LEU A 50 8.31 -1.37 8.06
CA LEU A 50 9.54 -1.51 8.82
C LEU A 50 9.30 -1.70 10.32
N ARG A 51 8.22 -2.36 10.69
CA ARG A 51 7.96 -2.71 12.09
C ARG A 51 8.92 -3.79 12.57
N THR A 52 8.92 -4.02 13.88
CA THR A 52 9.84 -4.91 14.58
C THR A 52 10.02 -6.27 13.92
N ARG A 53 8.94 -6.88 13.44
CA ARG A 53 8.99 -8.19 12.78
C ARG A 53 9.83 -8.16 11.50
N MET A 54 9.71 -7.10 10.68
CA MET A 54 10.48 -6.95 9.45
C MET A 54 11.96 -6.67 9.76
N VAL A 55 12.22 -5.73 10.66
CA VAL A 55 13.58 -5.34 11.03
C VAL A 55 14.31 -6.50 11.74
N GLY A 56 13.59 -7.32 12.50
CA GLY A 56 14.14 -8.50 13.15
C GLY A 56 14.39 -9.70 12.23
N ASN A 57 13.97 -9.62 10.98
CA ASN A 57 14.15 -10.69 9.99
C ASN A 57 15.14 -10.22 8.91
N ARG A 58 16.40 -10.65 9.01
CA ARG A 58 17.47 -10.22 8.09
C ARG A 58 17.16 -10.53 6.62
N THR A 59 16.63 -11.71 6.36
CA THR A 59 16.31 -12.15 5.00
C THR A 59 15.22 -11.27 4.40
N ALA A 60 14.14 -11.04 5.15
CA ALA A 60 13.03 -10.19 4.72
C ALA A 60 13.49 -8.74 4.50
N ALA A 61 14.25 -8.18 5.43
CA ALA A 61 14.77 -6.82 5.32
C ALA A 61 15.69 -6.65 4.10
N ALA A 62 16.53 -7.64 3.81
CA ALA A 62 17.42 -7.62 2.65
C ALA A 62 16.64 -7.65 1.33
N ILE A 63 15.55 -8.42 1.26
CA ILE A 63 14.66 -8.46 0.09
C ILE A 63 14.01 -7.09 -0.11
N LEU A 64 13.48 -6.51 0.96
CA LEU A 64 12.85 -5.18 0.90
C LEU A 64 13.83 -4.13 0.41
N GLU A 65 15.03 -4.08 0.98
CA GLU A 65 16.06 -3.11 0.58
C GLU A 65 16.40 -3.24 -0.90
N ARG A 66 16.57 -4.47 -1.39
CA ARG A 66 16.87 -4.72 -2.79
C ARG A 66 15.76 -4.23 -3.72
N GLU A 67 14.48 -4.51 -3.36
CA GLU A 67 13.35 -4.04 -4.16
C GLU A 67 13.24 -2.51 -4.16
N LEU A 68 13.39 -1.87 -3.01
CA LEU A 68 13.35 -0.41 -2.91
C LEU A 68 14.44 0.27 -3.73
N LYS A 69 15.61 -0.34 -3.82
CA LYS A 69 16.72 0.16 -4.64
C LYS A 69 16.52 -0.08 -6.14
N SER A 70 15.65 -1.03 -6.52
CA SER A 70 15.41 -1.37 -7.92
C SER A 70 14.32 -0.51 -8.58
N VAL A 71 13.59 0.29 -7.81
CA VAL A 71 12.49 1.12 -8.30
C VAL A 71 12.79 2.61 -8.12
N ALA A 72 12.08 3.45 -8.89
CA ALA A 72 12.07 4.89 -8.63
C ALA A 72 11.12 5.14 -7.46
N LEU A 73 11.67 5.42 -6.27
CA LEU A 73 10.92 5.57 -5.04
C LEU A 73 10.75 7.04 -4.66
N GLU A 74 9.53 7.43 -4.31
CA GLU A 74 9.22 8.74 -3.76
C GLU A 74 8.39 8.59 -2.50
N PHE A 75 8.83 9.19 -1.40
CA PHE A 75 8.05 9.26 -0.17
C PHE A 75 7.01 10.37 -0.28
N LEU A 76 5.79 10.09 0.18
CA LEU A 76 4.71 11.07 0.23
C LEU A 76 4.47 11.55 1.65
N ASP A 77 4.39 12.87 1.80
CA ASP A 77 3.97 13.52 3.05
C ASP A 77 2.47 13.33 3.25
N ASP A 78 2.10 12.78 4.38
CA ASP A 78 0.72 12.49 4.75
C ASP A 78 0.15 13.47 5.80
N SER A 79 0.92 14.48 6.20
CA SER A 79 0.60 15.35 7.34
C SER A 79 -0.79 15.97 7.24
N SER A 80 -1.17 16.42 6.05
CA SER A 80 -2.46 17.09 5.82
C SER A 80 -3.67 16.18 5.95
N TYR A 81 -3.48 14.86 5.90
CA TYR A 81 -4.58 13.88 5.96
C TYR A 81 -4.75 13.25 7.34
N ARG A 82 -3.79 13.41 8.25
CA ARG A 82 -3.71 12.63 9.50
C ARG A 82 -4.92 12.83 10.40
N GLU A 83 -5.32 14.07 10.60
CA GLU A 83 -6.44 14.39 11.49
C GLU A 83 -7.75 13.80 10.97
N ASP A 84 -8.05 14.01 9.69
CA ASP A 84 -9.24 13.46 9.07
C ASP A 84 -9.23 11.92 9.08
N ALA A 85 -8.08 11.30 8.80
CA ALA A 85 -7.93 9.85 8.83
C ALA A 85 -8.19 9.28 10.23
N PHE A 86 -7.73 9.97 11.26
CA PHE A 86 -7.95 9.59 12.66
C PHE A 86 -9.43 9.53 12.99
N TYR A 87 -10.17 10.58 12.66
CA TYR A 87 -11.61 10.62 12.93
C TYR A 87 -12.42 9.67 12.06
N MET A 88 -12.03 9.48 10.80
CA MET A 88 -12.65 8.48 9.93
C MET A 88 -12.48 7.08 10.48
N ALA A 89 -11.30 6.73 10.98
CA ALA A 89 -11.05 5.43 11.58
C ALA A 89 -11.92 5.21 12.81
N LEU A 90 -12.03 6.20 13.69
CA LEU A 90 -12.91 6.13 14.86
C LEU A 90 -14.37 5.97 14.45
N ALA A 91 -14.83 6.74 13.48
CA ALA A 91 -16.21 6.67 12.98
C ALA A 91 -16.50 5.30 12.35
N SER A 92 -15.53 4.68 11.69
CA SER A 92 -15.71 3.37 11.06
C SER A 92 -15.99 2.25 12.05
N THR A 93 -15.62 2.42 13.33
CA THR A 93 -15.92 1.42 14.38
C THR A 93 -17.42 1.26 14.64
N GLN A 94 -18.21 2.26 14.28
CA GLN A 94 -19.68 2.23 14.42
C GLN A 94 -20.36 1.59 13.22
N ARG A 95 -19.61 1.19 12.21
CA ARG A 95 -20.11 0.55 10.99
C ARG A 95 -19.74 -0.94 11.00
N GLY A 96 -20.32 -1.72 10.11
CA GLY A 96 -20.05 -3.15 10.03
C GLY A 96 -18.66 -3.53 9.58
N ARG A 97 -17.86 -2.56 9.07
CA ARG A 97 -16.50 -2.80 8.58
C ARG A 97 -15.55 -1.71 9.07
N PRO A 98 -14.88 -1.93 10.20
CA PRO A 98 -13.93 -0.95 10.71
C PRO A 98 -12.68 -0.86 9.82
N LEU A 99 -12.18 0.37 9.64
CA LEU A 99 -10.97 0.66 8.88
C LEU A 99 -9.88 1.15 9.81
N SER A 100 -8.64 0.74 9.58
CA SER A 100 -7.50 1.27 10.30
C SER A 100 -7.24 2.73 9.92
N MET A 101 -6.49 3.44 10.76
CA MET A 101 -6.11 4.82 10.45
C MET A 101 -5.29 4.90 9.15
N VAL A 102 -4.41 3.92 8.91
CA VAL A 102 -3.62 3.89 7.68
C VAL A 102 -4.50 3.67 6.45
N ASP A 103 -5.49 2.78 6.52
CA ASP A 103 -6.43 2.57 5.42
C ASP A 103 -7.21 3.85 5.12
N CYS A 104 -7.69 4.54 6.15
CA CYS A 104 -8.38 5.83 5.98
C CYS A 104 -7.47 6.88 5.35
N LEU A 105 -6.22 6.92 5.76
CA LEU A 105 -5.23 7.84 5.20
C LEU A 105 -4.97 7.56 3.73
N LEU A 106 -4.81 6.30 3.35
CA LEU A 106 -4.63 5.91 1.94
C LEU A 106 -5.85 6.27 1.11
N ARG A 107 -7.06 6.09 1.64
CA ARG A 107 -8.29 6.49 0.96
C ARG A 107 -8.33 8.00 0.69
N LEU A 108 -7.99 8.82 1.69
CA LEU A 108 -7.96 10.27 1.55
C LEU A 108 -6.90 10.71 0.54
N LEU A 109 -5.73 10.09 0.59
CA LEU A 109 -4.63 10.39 -0.33
C LEU A 109 -5.01 10.06 -1.77
N MET A 110 -5.63 8.91 -2.02
CA MET A 110 -6.07 8.51 -3.35
C MET A 110 -7.24 9.37 -3.85
N ASP A 111 -8.06 9.88 -2.94
CA ASP A 111 -9.20 10.75 -3.29
C ASP A 111 -8.77 12.21 -3.60
N ASP A 112 -7.57 12.59 -3.24
CA ASP A 112 -7.05 13.95 -3.49
C ASP A 112 -6.61 14.09 -4.95
N ARG A 113 -7.27 15.00 -5.68
CA ARG A 113 -6.99 15.27 -7.09
C ARG A 113 -5.60 15.85 -7.34
N ASN A 114 -4.98 16.43 -6.31
CA ASN A 114 -3.63 16.99 -6.41
C ASN A 114 -2.54 15.92 -6.26
N VAL A 115 -2.90 14.70 -5.89
CA VAL A 115 -1.98 13.57 -5.76
C VAL A 115 -2.24 12.61 -6.91
N LYS A 116 -1.19 12.37 -7.72
CA LYS A 116 -1.32 11.48 -8.87
C LYS A 116 -0.98 10.05 -8.47
N ILE A 117 -1.99 9.19 -8.43
CA ILE A 117 -1.86 7.74 -8.27
C ILE A 117 -2.57 7.10 -9.46
N ASP A 118 -1.85 6.27 -10.21
CA ASP A 118 -2.41 5.58 -11.38
C ASP A 118 -2.80 4.15 -11.06
N TYR A 119 -2.00 3.48 -10.21
CA TYR A 119 -2.17 2.07 -9.85
C TYR A 119 -2.03 1.86 -8.35
N PHE A 120 -2.77 0.92 -7.82
CA PHE A 120 -2.71 0.55 -6.41
C PHE A 120 -2.65 -0.97 -6.24
N ALA A 121 -1.59 -1.45 -5.60
CA ALA A 121 -1.44 -2.87 -5.25
C ALA A 121 -1.89 -3.09 -3.80
N THR A 122 -2.91 -3.91 -3.61
CA THR A 122 -3.46 -4.25 -2.30
C THR A 122 -4.12 -5.62 -2.34
N PHE A 123 -4.11 -6.33 -1.20
CA PHE A 123 -4.90 -7.55 -1.00
C PHE A 123 -6.25 -7.27 -0.34
N ASN A 124 -6.50 -6.02 0.04
CA ASN A 124 -7.74 -5.54 0.66
C ASN A 124 -8.56 -4.70 -0.31
N ASP A 125 -8.85 -5.23 -1.48
CA ASP A 125 -9.56 -4.49 -2.53
C ASP A 125 -10.93 -3.97 -2.08
N GLU A 126 -11.65 -4.71 -1.23
CA GLU A 126 -12.95 -4.27 -0.71
C GLU A 126 -12.89 -2.96 0.07
N ASP A 127 -11.78 -2.68 0.76
CA ASP A 127 -11.63 -1.46 1.54
C ASP A 127 -11.35 -0.22 0.67
N PHE A 128 -11.00 -0.41 -0.61
CA PHE A 128 -10.54 0.68 -1.48
C PHE A 128 -11.26 0.74 -2.82
N TYR A 129 -12.10 -0.24 -3.15
CA TYR A 129 -12.72 -0.34 -4.47
C TYR A 129 -13.46 0.92 -4.87
N ASP A 130 -14.23 1.51 -3.96
CA ASP A 130 -15.06 2.69 -4.24
C ASP A 130 -14.22 3.92 -4.59
N VAL A 131 -13.17 4.20 -3.82
CA VAL A 131 -12.30 5.37 -4.08
C VAL A 131 -11.47 5.16 -5.34
N CYS A 132 -10.97 3.96 -5.59
CA CYS A 132 -10.21 3.66 -6.79
C CYS A 132 -11.09 3.77 -8.04
N ALA A 133 -12.31 3.23 -8.01
CA ALA A 133 -13.25 3.34 -9.12
C ALA A 133 -13.61 4.79 -9.41
N SER A 134 -13.85 5.59 -8.38
CA SER A 134 -14.18 7.01 -8.50
C SER A 134 -13.04 7.83 -9.10
N ARG A 135 -11.79 7.45 -8.89
CA ARG A 135 -10.60 8.19 -9.35
C ARG A 135 -9.90 7.57 -10.55
N GLY A 136 -10.42 6.48 -11.09
CA GLY A 136 -9.80 5.80 -12.21
C GLY A 136 -8.46 5.16 -11.88
N ILE A 137 -8.27 4.73 -10.63
CA ILE A 137 -7.07 4.03 -10.17
C ILE A 137 -7.29 2.54 -10.40
N GLU A 138 -6.40 1.91 -11.15
CA GLU A 138 -6.46 0.48 -11.40
C GLU A 138 -5.83 -0.29 -10.23
N MET A 139 -6.53 -1.31 -9.74
CA MET A 139 -6.09 -2.10 -8.59
C MET A 139 -5.46 -3.42 -9.03
N PHE A 140 -4.43 -3.85 -8.31
CA PHE A 140 -3.75 -5.13 -8.51
C PHE A 140 -3.66 -5.90 -7.19
N PRO A 141 -3.86 -7.22 -7.18
CA PRO A 141 -4.12 -8.09 -8.34
C PRO A 141 -5.52 -7.95 -8.95
N GLY A 142 -6.34 -7.03 -8.46
CA GLY A 142 -7.72 -6.87 -8.89
C GLY A 142 -8.66 -7.82 -8.16
N SER A 143 -9.89 -7.93 -8.65
CA SER A 143 -10.88 -8.84 -8.07
C SER A 143 -10.41 -10.28 -8.19
N ARG A 144 -10.46 -11.01 -7.10
CA ARG A 144 -10.15 -12.43 -7.02
C ARG A 144 -11.40 -13.26 -7.17
#